data_978142494e01cdbb908bcf212bc96b8d
#
_entry.id   978142494e01cdbb908bcf212bc96b8d
#
_cell.length_a   1.000
_cell.length_b   1.000
_cell.length_c   1.000
_cell.angle_alpha   90.00
_cell.angle_beta   90.00
_cell.angle_gamma   90.00
#
_symmetry.space_group_name_H-M   'P 1'
#
loop_
_entity.id
_entity.type
_entity.pdbx_description
1 polymer ?
#
loop_
_entity_poly.entity_id
_entity_poly.type
_entity_poly.pdbx_seq_one_letter_code
_entity_poly.pdbx_strand_id
1 'polypeptide(L)'
;MSKGLPKKEDNFSAWYNELVKKADLAENSSVRGCMVIKPYGFSIWEKMQSKLDEMFKETGHKNAYFPLFIPKSYLSKEANHVEGFAKECAVVTHYRLKSDKNSDGIVVDPEAKLEEELIVRPTSETVIWNTYKNWIQSYRDLPILVNQWANVVRWEMRTRLFLRTSEFLWQEGHTAHETEKEAKEETIKILNIYSKFLEDTMAVPVLKGLKSDNEKFAGAEDTYCVEALMPVSYTHLTLPTTPYV
;
A
#
# COMPACT_ATOMS: atom_id res chain seq x y z
N MET A 1 8.46 23.27 -27.63
CA MET A 1 9.46 22.22 -27.32
C MET A 1 9.96 22.46 -25.90
N SER A 2 9.75 21.54 -25.00
CA SER A 2 10.25 21.66 -23.62
C SER A 2 11.77 21.55 -23.61
N LYS A 3 12.45 22.71 -23.44
CA LYS A 3 13.91 22.75 -23.36
C LYS A 3 14.41 21.77 -22.29
N GLY A 4 15.08 20.70 -22.71
CA GLY A 4 15.86 19.82 -21.87
C GLY A 4 15.17 18.56 -21.35
N LEU A 5 14.02 18.16 -21.89
CA LEU A 5 13.50 16.79 -21.67
C LEU A 5 13.96 15.89 -22.82
N PRO A 6 14.41 14.64 -22.53
CA PRO A 6 14.58 13.62 -23.55
C PRO A 6 13.27 13.40 -24.32
N LYS A 7 13.34 12.94 -25.54
CA LYS A 7 12.11 12.57 -26.24
C LYS A 7 11.53 11.28 -25.64
N LYS A 8 10.21 11.28 -25.41
CA LYS A 8 9.50 10.17 -24.82
C LYS A 8 9.65 8.89 -25.63
N GLU A 9 9.62 9.02 -26.96
CA GLU A 9 9.72 7.92 -27.93
C GLU A 9 11.11 7.31 -27.95
N ASP A 10 12.16 8.09 -27.72
CA ASP A 10 13.55 7.64 -27.79
C ASP A 10 13.97 6.93 -26.49
N ASN A 11 13.56 7.47 -25.33
CA ASN A 11 13.88 6.89 -24.02
C ASN A 11 12.84 7.30 -22.98
N PHE A 12 11.80 6.51 -22.85
CA PHE A 12 10.71 6.77 -21.90
C PHE A 12 11.20 6.90 -20.46
N SER A 13 12.13 6.02 -20.03
CA SER A 13 12.64 6.02 -18.65
C SER A 13 13.39 7.31 -18.30
N ALA A 14 14.24 7.78 -19.20
CA ALA A 14 14.96 9.03 -19.04
C ALA A 14 14.00 10.24 -19.06
N TRP A 15 13.05 10.24 -20.01
CA TRP A 15 12.00 11.25 -20.07
C TRP A 15 11.19 11.33 -18.77
N TYR A 16 10.75 10.20 -18.25
CA TYR A 16 9.97 10.13 -17.03
C TYR A 16 10.73 10.67 -15.81
N ASN A 17 11.97 10.22 -15.61
CA ASN A 17 12.79 10.66 -14.48
C ASN A 17 13.06 12.18 -14.53
N GLU A 18 13.36 12.71 -15.71
CA GLU A 18 13.55 14.15 -15.88
C GLU A 18 12.24 14.95 -15.71
N LEU A 19 11.11 14.38 -16.14
CA LEU A 19 9.80 14.99 -15.94
C LEU A 19 9.49 15.14 -14.46
N VAL A 20 9.64 14.08 -13.67
CA VAL A 20 9.39 14.09 -12.21
C VAL A 20 10.23 15.17 -11.52
N LYS A 21 11.52 15.25 -11.86
CA LYS A 21 12.43 16.26 -11.30
C LYS A 21 12.06 17.68 -11.72
N LYS A 22 11.87 17.93 -13.02
CA LYS A 22 11.60 19.27 -13.56
C LYS A 22 10.21 19.80 -13.22
N ALA A 23 9.25 18.92 -13.04
CA ALA A 23 7.92 19.27 -12.54
C ALA A 23 7.89 19.43 -11.02
N ASP A 24 9.02 19.24 -10.35
CA ASP A 24 9.17 19.37 -8.90
C ASP A 24 8.20 18.50 -8.10
N LEU A 25 8.00 17.24 -8.58
CA LEU A 25 7.06 16.31 -7.98
C LEU A 25 7.65 15.55 -6.79
N ALA A 26 8.88 15.08 -6.94
CA ALA A 26 9.56 14.29 -5.91
C ALA A 26 11.09 14.31 -6.11
N GLU A 27 11.79 13.96 -5.04
CA GLU A 27 13.24 13.74 -5.04
C GLU A 27 13.61 12.53 -4.15
N ASN A 28 14.81 12.00 -4.36
CA ASN A 28 15.31 10.92 -3.52
C ASN A 28 15.59 11.44 -2.11
N SER A 29 15.20 10.67 -1.10
CA SER A 29 15.57 10.95 0.28
C SER A 29 17.00 10.45 0.59
N SER A 30 17.48 10.71 1.80
CA SER A 30 18.75 10.14 2.31
C SER A 30 18.67 8.62 2.53
N VAL A 31 17.48 8.06 2.62
CA VAL A 31 17.23 6.62 2.73
C VAL A 31 17.03 6.04 1.34
N ARG A 32 17.89 5.11 0.96
CA ARG A 32 17.80 4.46 -0.35
C ARG A 32 16.43 3.80 -0.55
N GLY A 33 15.82 4.11 -1.69
CA GLY A 33 14.50 3.54 -2.05
C GLY A 33 13.31 4.34 -1.51
N CYS A 34 13.53 5.29 -0.61
CA CYS A 34 12.51 6.23 -0.15
C CYS A 34 12.60 7.55 -0.89
N MET A 35 11.49 8.26 -1.00
CA MET A 35 11.42 9.55 -1.67
C MET A 35 10.85 10.63 -0.76
N VAL A 36 11.20 11.88 -1.07
CA VAL A 36 10.46 13.05 -0.61
C VAL A 36 9.46 13.41 -1.69
N ILE A 37 8.19 13.36 -1.38
CA ILE A 37 7.13 13.87 -2.27
C ILE A 37 7.04 15.37 -1.99
N LYS A 38 7.33 16.17 -3.00
CA LYS A 38 7.33 17.63 -2.87
C LYS A 38 5.90 18.20 -2.86
N PRO A 39 5.69 19.44 -2.42
CA PRO A 39 4.34 20.00 -2.26
C PRO A 39 3.45 19.86 -3.49
N TYR A 40 3.99 20.09 -4.69
CA TYR A 40 3.21 19.93 -5.92
C TYR A 40 2.83 18.47 -6.19
N GLY A 41 3.78 17.54 -6.03
CA GLY A 41 3.49 16.11 -6.13
C GLY A 41 2.52 15.62 -5.05
N PHE A 42 2.66 16.13 -3.82
CA PHE A 42 1.77 15.78 -2.71
C PHE A 42 0.35 16.31 -2.92
N SER A 43 0.19 17.47 -3.54
CA SER A 43 -1.13 18.01 -3.87
C SER A 43 -1.91 17.12 -4.86
N ILE A 44 -1.22 16.35 -5.71
CA ILE A 44 -1.84 15.35 -6.57
C ILE A 44 -2.40 14.21 -5.71
N TRP A 45 -1.59 13.72 -4.76
CA TRP A 45 -2.04 12.70 -3.81
C TRP A 45 -3.25 13.13 -3.00
N GLU A 46 -3.23 14.34 -2.44
CA GLU A 46 -4.35 14.87 -1.66
C GLU A 46 -5.67 14.91 -2.46
N LYS A 47 -5.58 15.29 -3.74
CA LYS A 47 -6.77 15.29 -4.62
C LYS A 47 -7.26 13.88 -4.94
N MET A 48 -6.33 12.95 -5.21
CA MET A 48 -6.66 11.55 -5.43
C MET A 48 -7.32 10.95 -4.18
N GLN A 49 -6.70 11.16 -3.01
CA GLN A 49 -7.19 10.69 -1.74
C GLN A 49 -8.58 11.25 -1.45
N SER A 50 -8.76 12.56 -1.55
CA SER A 50 -10.04 13.23 -1.27
C SER A 50 -11.17 12.70 -2.15
N LYS A 51 -10.91 12.53 -3.46
CA LYS A 51 -11.95 12.05 -4.38
C LYS A 51 -12.31 10.59 -4.15
N LEU A 52 -11.32 9.74 -3.96
CA LEU A 52 -11.57 8.31 -3.71
C LEU A 52 -12.20 8.08 -2.33
N ASP A 53 -11.80 8.85 -1.32
CA ASP A 53 -12.38 8.81 0.03
C ASP A 53 -13.87 9.21 0.03
N GLU A 54 -14.25 10.21 -0.76
CA GLU A 54 -15.64 10.59 -0.99
C GLU A 54 -16.44 9.40 -1.54
N MET A 55 -15.92 8.74 -2.58
CA MET A 55 -16.58 7.59 -3.21
C MET A 55 -16.77 6.41 -2.25
N PHE A 56 -15.79 6.15 -1.37
CA PHE A 56 -15.94 5.12 -0.33
C PHE A 56 -16.98 5.51 0.72
N LYS A 57 -16.98 6.75 1.16
CA LYS A 57 -17.97 7.24 2.15
C LYS A 57 -19.40 7.18 1.63
N GLU A 58 -19.62 7.43 0.33
CA GLU A 58 -20.92 7.27 -0.32
C GLU A 58 -21.45 5.83 -0.23
N THR A 59 -20.59 4.83 -0.08
CA THR A 59 -20.97 3.42 0.09
C THR A 59 -21.03 2.98 1.54
N GLY A 60 -20.87 3.90 2.49
CA GLY A 60 -20.98 3.64 3.93
C GLY A 60 -19.66 3.27 4.62
N HIS A 61 -18.55 3.25 3.90
CA HIS A 61 -17.25 3.00 4.50
C HIS A 61 -16.84 4.11 5.46
N LYS A 62 -16.13 3.71 6.52
CA LYS A 62 -15.59 4.62 7.54
C LYS A 62 -14.08 4.49 7.62
N ASN A 63 -13.41 5.63 7.75
CA ASN A 63 -11.98 5.63 7.95
C ASN A 63 -11.63 5.22 9.38
N ALA A 64 -10.62 4.36 9.52
CA ALA A 64 -9.97 4.02 10.77
C ALA A 64 -8.45 4.12 10.61
N TYR A 65 -7.73 4.03 11.71
CA TYR A 65 -6.27 3.99 11.71
C TYR A 65 -5.77 2.84 12.59
N PHE A 66 -4.94 2.00 12.03
CA PHE A 66 -4.32 0.87 12.71
C PHE A 66 -2.83 1.12 12.91
N PRO A 67 -2.20 0.53 13.95
CA PRO A 67 -0.80 0.78 14.28
C PRO A 67 0.17 0.48 13.15
N LEU A 68 1.25 1.28 13.10
CA LEU A 68 2.37 1.08 12.18
C LEU A 68 3.13 -0.22 12.45
N PHE A 69 3.27 -0.60 13.71
CA PHE A 69 4.06 -1.76 14.13
C PHE A 69 3.19 -2.99 14.30
N ILE A 70 3.69 -4.11 13.75
CA ILE A 70 3.06 -5.43 13.85
C ILE A 70 4.00 -6.32 14.67
N PRO A 71 3.53 -6.98 15.75
CA PRO A 71 4.31 -7.99 16.43
C PRO A 71 4.72 -9.12 15.46
N LYS A 72 5.99 -9.53 15.49
CA LYS A 72 6.51 -10.58 14.62
C LYS A 72 5.73 -11.90 14.75
N SER A 73 5.20 -12.19 15.95
CA SER A 73 4.38 -13.37 16.20
C SER A 73 3.09 -13.41 15.38
N TYR A 74 2.55 -12.25 14.97
CA TYR A 74 1.34 -12.21 14.13
C TYR A 74 1.63 -12.75 12.74
N LEU A 75 2.76 -12.34 12.14
CA LEU A 75 3.16 -12.83 10.81
C LEU A 75 3.58 -14.31 10.85
N SER A 76 4.15 -14.77 11.97
CA SER A 76 4.57 -16.17 12.10
C SER A 76 3.38 -17.15 12.14
N LYS A 77 2.22 -16.72 12.66
CA LYS A 77 0.99 -17.54 12.66
C LYS A 77 0.38 -17.69 11.26
N GLU A 78 0.65 -16.75 10.39
CA GLU A 78 0.15 -16.71 9.01
C GLU A 78 1.21 -17.11 7.99
N ALA A 79 2.39 -17.55 8.43
CA ALA A 79 3.55 -17.82 7.56
C ALA A 79 3.25 -18.77 6.39
N ASN A 80 2.25 -19.65 6.52
CA ASN A 80 1.78 -20.51 5.43
C ASN A 80 0.94 -19.76 4.37
N HIS A 81 0.46 -18.54 4.70
CA HIS A 81 -0.34 -17.68 3.80
C HIS A 81 0.46 -16.48 3.28
N VAL A 82 1.62 -16.17 3.87
CA VAL A 82 2.39 -14.94 3.63
C VAL A 82 3.63 -15.18 2.75
N GLU A 83 3.72 -16.30 2.02
CA GLU A 83 4.91 -16.57 1.17
C GLU A 83 5.28 -15.46 0.18
N GLY A 84 4.37 -14.56 -0.15
CA GLY A 84 4.59 -13.47 -1.12
C GLY A 84 4.96 -12.09 -0.56
N PHE A 85 4.66 -11.77 0.72
CA PHE A 85 4.71 -10.38 1.21
C PHE A 85 5.69 -10.10 2.35
N ALA A 86 6.07 -11.09 3.14
CA ALA A 86 6.73 -10.85 4.41
C ALA A 86 8.25 -10.92 4.42
N LYS A 87 8.87 -11.33 3.30
CA LYS A 87 10.33 -11.57 3.30
C LYS A 87 11.15 -10.27 3.24
N GLU A 88 10.61 -9.21 2.70
CA GLU A 88 11.29 -7.93 2.46
C GLU A 88 10.62 -6.80 3.24
N CYS A 89 10.73 -6.83 4.57
CA CYS A 89 10.16 -5.84 5.48
C CYS A 89 11.23 -5.19 6.35
N ALA A 90 10.90 -4.04 6.96
CA ALA A 90 11.73 -3.40 7.97
C ALA A 90 11.41 -3.97 9.35
N VAL A 91 12.44 -4.40 10.07
CA VAL A 91 12.33 -5.00 11.41
C VAL A 91 12.89 -4.06 12.45
N VAL A 92 12.11 -3.77 13.49
CA VAL A 92 12.53 -2.96 14.64
C VAL A 92 12.90 -3.89 15.78
N THR A 93 14.15 -3.80 16.22
CA THR A 93 14.74 -4.70 17.20
C THR A 93 15.03 -4.04 18.54
N HIS A 94 15.16 -2.70 18.56
CA HIS A 94 15.52 -1.91 19.74
C HIS A 94 14.67 -0.63 19.80
N TYR A 95 14.50 -0.09 21.02
CA TYR A 95 13.68 1.10 21.25
C TYR A 95 14.48 2.33 21.74
N ARG A 96 15.81 2.21 21.89
CA ARG A 96 16.63 3.32 22.43
C ARG A 96 17.99 3.41 21.74
N LEU A 97 18.47 4.63 21.60
CA LEU A 97 19.82 4.95 21.21
C LEU A 97 20.59 5.46 22.43
N LYS A 98 21.90 5.33 22.43
CA LYS A 98 22.82 5.91 23.43
C LYS A 98 24.02 6.56 22.77
N SER A 99 24.69 7.47 23.49
CA SER A 99 25.95 8.05 23.04
C SER A 99 27.00 6.95 22.89
N ASP A 100 27.74 7.00 21.81
CA ASP A 100 28.92 6.14 21.64
C ASP A 100 30.06 6.68 22.51
N LYS A 101 30.67 5.82 23.34
CA LYS A 101 31.81 6.20 24.20
C LYS A 101 33.11 6.38 23.41
N ASN A 102 33.17 5.91 22.18
CA ASN A 102 34.35 5.89 21.33
C ASN A 102 34.34 6.90 20.20
N SER A 103 33.20 7.59 20.00
CA SER A 103 33.01 8.62 18.97
C SER A 103 31.98 9.65 19.42
N ASP A 104 31.94 10.80 18.75
CA ASP A 104 30.88 11.83 18.97
C ASP A 104 29.51 11.44 18.38
N GLY A 105 29.29 10.14 18.18
CA GLY A 105 28.08 9.59 17.55
C GLY A 105 27.09 8.99 18.53
N ILE A 106 26.01 8.43 17.93
CA ILE A 106 25.00 7.63 18.63
C ILE A 106 24.99 6.21 18.08
N VAL A 107 24.75 5.25 18.96
CA VAL A 107 24.64 3.83 18.62
C VAL A 107 23.35 3.24 19.19
N VAL A 108 22.90 2.14 18.62
CA VAL A 108 21.81 1.35 19.19
C VAL A 108 22.23 0.85 20.58
N ASP A 109 21.39 1.08 21.59
CA ASP A 109 21.66 0.57 22.94
C ASP A 109 21.35 -0.94 23.01
N PRO A 110 22.35 -1.81 23.21
CA PRO A 110 22.13 -3.26 23.29
C PRO A 110 21.23 -3.69 24.45
N GLU A 111 21.13 -2.87 25.51
CA GLU A 111 20.24 -3.16 26.65
C GLU A 111 18.79 -2.80 26.39
N ALA A 112 18.52 -2.08 25.30
CA ALA A 112 17.17 -1.67 24.90
C ALA A 112 16.58 -2.56 23.81
N LYS A 113 16.99 -3.81 23.75
CA LYS A 113 16.39 -4.80 22.83
C LYS A 113 14.93 -5.04 23.20
N LEU A 114 14.08 -5.08 22.19
CA LEU A 114 12.68 -5.45 22.37
C LEU A 114 12.56 -6.92 22.78
N GLU A 115 11.64 -7.25 23.67
CA GLU A 115 11.29 -8.62 24.03
C GLU A 115 10.77 -9.40 22.80
N GLU A 116 9.99 -8.74 21.97
CA GLU A 116 9.52 -9.21 20.68
C GLU A 116 9.87 -8.18 19.59
N GLU A 117 10.45 -8.66 18.49
CA GLU A 117 10.73 -7.83 17.32
C GLU A 117 9.42 -7.35 16.66
N LEU A 118 9.43 -6.11 16.20
CA LEU A 118 8.29 -5.50 15.51
C LEU A 118 8.60 -5.35 14.03
N ILE A 119 7.56 -5.51 13.22
CA ILE A 119 7.62 -5.29 11.78
C ILE A 119 6.97 -3.95 11.47
N VAL A 120 7.65 -3.11 10.70
CA VAL A 120 7.00 -1.94 10.10
C VAL A 120 6.05 -2.45 9.03
N ARG A 121 4.76 -2.17 9.15
CA ARG A 121 3.72 -2.80 8.33
C ARG A 121 4.02 -2.78 6.83
N PRO A 122 4.12 -3.93 6.16
CA PRO A 122 4.09 -4.01 4.70
C PRO A 122 2.66 -4.04 4.16
N THR A 123 1.71 -4.34 5.03
CA THR A 123 0.27 -4.40 4.87
C THR A 123 -0.35 -4.56 6.26
N SER A 124 -1.64 -4.34 6.46
CA SER A 124 -2.24 -4.28 7.80
C SER A 124 -3.21 -5.41 8.13
N GLU A 125 -3.40 -6.40 7.26
CA GLU A 125 -4.39 -7.48 7.42
C GLU A 125 -4.32 -8.11 8.80
N THR A 126 -3.12 -8.54 9.22
CA THR A 126 -2.94 -9.27 10.50
C THR A 126 -3.41 -8.49 11.71
N VAL A 127 -3.12 -7.19 11.75
CA VAL A 127 -3.53 -6.29 12.83
C VAL A 127 -5.03 -6.02 12.76
N ILE A 128 -5.54 -5.76 11.56
CA ILE A 128 -6.96 -5.43 11.35
C ILE A 128 -7.83 -6.63 11.71
N TRP A 129 -7.52 -7.83 11.22
CA TRP A 129 -8.30 -9.02 11.54
C TRP A 129 -8.22 -9.41 13.01
N ASN A 130 -7.06 -9.22 13.64
CA ASN A 130 -6.96 -9.43 15.09
C ASN A 130 -7.82 -8.43 15.86
N THR A 131 -7.97 -7.21 15.36
CA THR A 131 -8.85 -6.20 15.94
C THR A 131 -10.33 -6.55 15.72
N TYR A 132 -10.70 -7.01 14.53
CA TYR A 132 -12.08 -7.40 14.21
C TYR A 132 -12.60 -8.56 15.06
N LYS A 133 -11.74 -9.48 15.50
CA LYS A 133 -12.10 -10.52 16.47
C LYS A 133 -12.69 -9.94 17.76
N ASN A 134 -12.27 -8.74 18.15
CA ASN A 134 -12.77 -8.06 19.33
C ASN A 134 -14.01 -7.21 19.04
N TRP A 135 -14.15 -6.72 17.79
CA TRP A 135 -15.29 -5.89 17.41
C TRP A 135 -16.53 -6.70 17.06
N ILE A 136 -16.34 -7.89 16.49
CA ILE A 136 -17.44 -8.77 16.09
C ILE A 136 -17.80 -9.69 17.28
N GLN A 137 -18.89 -9.39 17.95
CA GLN A 137 -19.46 -10.19 19.03
C GLN A 137 -20.70 -10.96 18.57
N SER A 138 -21.33 -10.50 17.50
CA SER A 138 -22.50 -11.14 16.90
C SER A 138 -22.63 -10.73 15.42
N TYR A 139 -23.50 -11.45 14.68
CA TYR A 139 -23.83 -11.09 13.29
C TYR A 139 -24.40 -9.67 13.15
N ARG A 140 -24.90 -9.08 14.24
CA ARG A 140 -25.44 -7.69 14.23
C ARG A 140 -24.37 -6.63 14.14
N ASP A 141 -23.11 -6.99 14.35
CA ASP A 141 -21.95 -6.10 14.22
C ASP A 141 -21.46 -6.05 12.76
N LEU A 142 -22.07 -6.85 11.88
CA LEU A 142 -21.78 -6.93 10.45
C LEU A 142 -22.81 -6.15 9.61
N PRO A 143 -22.43 -5.62 8.44
CA PRO A 143 -21.06 -5.65 7.91
C PRO A 143 -20.15 -4.61 8.59
N ILE A 144 -18.86 -4.91 8.67
CA ILE A 144 -17.83 -3.93 8.97
C ILE A 144 -17.27 -3.42 7.64
N LEU A 145 -17.35 -2.11 7.42
CA LEU A 145 -16.87 -1.45 6.21
C LEU A 145 -15.84 -0.39 6.61
N VAL A 146 -14.57 -0.77 6.64
CA VAL A 146 -13.49 0.10 7.12
C VAL A 146 -12.46 0.32 6.00
N ASN A 147 -12.01 1.57 5.92
CA ASN A 147 -10.94 2.02 5.07
C ASN A 147 -9.82 2.62 5.91
N GLN A 148 -8.58 2.45 5.48
CA GLN A 148 -7.42 3.10 6.06
C GLN A 148 -6.59 3.80 4.98
N TRP A 149 -6.26 5.06 5.22
CA TRP A 149 -5.22 5.79 4.53
C TRP A 149 -3.95 5.75 5.36
N ALA A 150 -2.89 5.21 4.81
CA ALA A 150 -1.67 4.94 5.56
C ALA A 150 -0.43 4.90 4.66
N ASN A 151 0.74 4.86 5.30
CA ASN A 151 1.98 4.46 4.65
C ASN A 151 2.26 2.98 4.95
N VAL A 152 2.99 2.34 4.07
CA VAL A 152 3.54 0.99 4.25
C VAL A 152 4.99 0.97 3.80
N VAL A 153 5.75 -0.01 4.29
CA VAL A 153 7.15 -0.21 3.93
C VAL A 153 7.33 -1.62 3.37
N ARG A 154 7.71 -1.69 2.10
CA ARG A 154 8.13 -2.93 1.42
C ARG A 154 9.52 -2.70 0.88
N TRP A 155 10.50 -3.48 1.30
CA TRP A 155 11.91 -3.27 0.97
C TRP A 155 12.20 -3.56 -0.50
N GLU A 156 11.75 -2.64 -1.36
CA GLU A 156 11.76 -2.78 -2.82
C GLU A 156 13.18 -2.63 -3.39
N MET A 157 13.61 -3.62 -4.17
CA MET A 157 14.93 -3.62 -4.80
C MET A 157 15.00 -2.79 -6.09
N ARG A 158 13.88 -2.62 -6.78
CA ARG A 158 13.78 -1.90 -8.07
C ARG A 158 12.89 -0.68 -7.93
N THR A 159 13.39 0.33 -7.25
CA THR A 159 12.65 1.57 -7.04
C THR A 159 12.60 2.43 -8.28
N ARG A 160 11.51 3.19 -8.41
CA ARG A 160 11.32 4.23 -9.41
C ARG A 160 10.68 5.44 -8.75
N LEU A 161 11.38 6.56 -8.82
CA LEU A 161 10.94 7.81 -8.20
C LEU A 161 9.48 8.13 -8.57
N PHE A 162 8.67 8.50 -7.60
CA PHE A 162 7.26 8.85 -7.68
C PHE A 162 6.29 7.68 -7.98
N LEU A 163 6.74 6.57 -8.55
CA LEU A 163 5.87 5.43 -8.89
C LEU A 163 6.05 4.21 -8.00
N ARG A 164 7.28 3.90 -7.62
CA ARG A 164 7.60 2.67 -6.90
C ARG A 164 8.76 2.89 -5.95
N THR A 165 8.45 2.98 -4.67
CA THR A 165 9.42 3.26 -3.60
C THR A 165 9.27 2.26 -2.47
N SER A 166 10.26 2.16 -1.60
CA SER A 166 10.23 1.25 -0.46
C SER A 166 9.20 1.67 0.58
N GLU A 167 9.04 2.96 0.81
CA GLU A 167 7.92 3.52 1.56
C GLU A 167 6.98 4.22 0.59
N PHE A 168 5.68 3.99 0.73
CA PHE A 168 4.67 4.65 -0.10
C PHE A 168 3.35 4.82 0.67
N LEU A 169 2.60 5.81 0.22
CA LEU A 169 1.23 6.05 0.67
C LEU A 169 0.27 5.16 -0.10
N TRP A 170 -0.70 4.63 0.57
CA TRP A 170 -1.73 3.81 -0.06
C TRP A 170 -3.09 3.94 0.63
N GLN A 171 -4.05 3.27 0.06
CA GLN A 171 -5.34 2.99 0.64
C GLN A 171 -5.49 1.47 0.78
N GLU A 172 -6.05 1.04 1.88
CA GLU A 172 -6.48 -0.34 2.09
C GLU A 172 -7.87 -0.34 2.73
N GLY A 173 -8.79 -1.07 2.12
CA GLY A 173 -10.12 -1.29 2.66
C GLY A 173 -10.23 -2.74 3.16
N HIS A 174 -10.78 -2.90 4.36
CA HIS A 174 -11.00 -4.21 4.96
C HIS A 174 -12.45 -4.30 5.41
N THR A 175 -13.15 -5.28 4.90
CA THR A 175 -14.58 -5.47 5.17
C THR A 175 -14.85 -6.86 5.72
N ALA A 176 -15.84 -6.98 6.58
CA ALA A 176 -16.31 -8.26 7.08
C ALA A 176 -17.83 -8.35 6.90
N HIS A 177 -18.30 -9.48 6.44
CA HIS A 177 -19.70 -9.73 6.07
C HIS A 177 -20.23 -10.99 6.72
N GLU A 178 -21.55 -11.11 6.83
CA GLU A 178 -22.20 -12.32 7.37
C GLU A 178 -22.14 -13.48 6.37
N THR A 179 -22.22 -13.16 5.08
CA THR A 179 -22.31 -14.17 4.01
C THR A 179 -21.29 -13.93 2.90
N GLU A 180 -20.89 -15.01 2.26
CA GLU A 180 -20.05 -14.98 1.05
C GLU A 180 -20.67 -14.10 -0.06
N LYS A 181 -21.99 -14.18 -0.22
CA LYS A 181 -22.71 -13.38 -1.20
C LYS A 181 -22.52 -11.89 -0.97
N GLU A 182 -22.66 -11.41 0.27
CA GLU A 182 -22.46 -10.03 0.65
C GLU A 182 -21.01 -9.60 0.41
N ALA A 183 -20.05 -10.43 0.77
CA ALA A 183 -18.62 -10.18 0.52
C ALA A 183 -18.31 -10.03 -0.97
N LYS A 184 -18.89 -10.89 -1.82
CA LYS A 184 -18.74 -10.80 -3.29
C LYS A 184 -19.41 -9.55 -3.86
N GLU A 185 -20.60 -9.20 -3.41
CA GLU A 185 -21.29 -7.98 -3.82
C GLU A 185 -20.50 -6.73 -3.47
N GLU A 186 -19.93 -6.68 -2.27
CA GLU A 186 -19.06 -5.59 -1.83
C GLU A 186 -17.78 -5.51 -2.67
N THR A 187 -17.13 -6.64 -2.93
CA THR A 187 -15.94 -6.71 -3.78
C THR A 187 -16.19 -6.14 -5.17
N ILE A 188 -17.28 -6.52 -5.81
CA ILE A 188 -17.67 -6.02 -7.14
C ILE A 188 -17.99 -4.51 -7.09
N LYS A 189 -18.63 -4.05 -6.03
CA LYS A 189 -18.91 -2.64 -5.81
C LYS A 189 -17.61 -1.82 -5.74
N ILE A 190 -16.66 -2.27 -4.94
CA ILE A 190 -15.35 -1.60 -4.79
C ILE A 190 -14.52 -1.68 -6.08
N LEU A 191 -14.55 -2.81 -6.79
CA LEU A 191 -13.92 -2.94 -8.11
C LEU A 191 -14.44 -1.87 -9.08
N ASN A 192 -15.76 -1.63 -9.09
CA ASN A 192 -16.37 -0.62 -9.93
C ASN A 192 -16.01 0.82 -9.50
N ILE A 193 -15.86 1.07 -8.19
CA ILE A 193 -15.38 2.36 -7.68
C ILE A 193 -13.96 2.63 -8.17
N TYR A 194 -13.05 1.66 -8.05
CA TYR A 194 -11.69 1.81 -8.55
C TYR A 194 -11.64 2.06 -10.06
N SER A 195 -12.39 1.27 -10.83
CA SER A 195 -12.47 1.46 -12.28
C SER A 195 -12.95 2.87 -12.62
N LYS A 196 -14.06 3.29 -12.03
CA LYS A 196 -14.62 4.64 -12.24
C LYS A 196 -13.66 5.75 -11.83
N PHE A 197 -13.01 5.62 -10.69
CA PHE A 197 -12.02 6.58 -10.23
C PHE A 197 -10.86 6.71 -11.21
N LEU A 198 -10.31 5.58 -11.67
CA LEU A 198 -9.19 5.57 -12.62
C LEU A 198 -9.58 6.17 -13.97
N GLU A 199 -10.75 5.83 -14.50
CA GLU A 199 -11.21 6.32 -15.80
C GLU A 199 -11.67 7.77 -15.75
N ASP A 200 -12.55 8.12 -14.81
CA ASP A 200 -13.21 9.44 -14.78
C ASP A 200 -12.33 10.51 -14.13
N THR A 201 -11.54 10.15 -13.12
CA THR A 201 -10.75 11.11 -12.35
C THR A 201 -9.28 11.15 -12.80
N MET A 202 -8.69 9.98 -13.03
CA MET A 202 -7.29 9.86 -13.40
C MET A 202 -7.05 9.83 -14.89
N ALA A 203 -8.10 9.69 -15.71
CA ALA A 203 -8.06 9.51 -17.17
C ALA A 203 -7.15 8.32 -17.58
N VAL A 204 -7.16 7.25 -16.78
CA VAL A 204 -6.41 6.02 -17.03
C VAL A 204 -7.41 4.92 -17.40
N PRO A 205 -7.46 4.49 -18.68
CA PRO A 205 -8.32 3.39 -19.09
C PRO A 205 -7.87 2.09 -18.45
N VAL A 206 -8.81 1.30 -17.95
CA VAL A 206 -8.53 0.06 -17.22
C VAL A 206 -9.37 -1.11 -17.72
N LEU A 207 -8.83 -2.31 -17.52
CA LEU A 207 -9.53 -3.57 -17.70
C LEU A 207 -9.88 -4.14 -16.33
N LYS A 208 -11.13 -4.55 -16.12
CA LYS A 208 -11.57 -5.27 -14.93
C LYS A 208 -11.52 -6.77 -15.19
N GLY A 209 -11.07 -7.54 -14.22
CA GLY A 209 -10.99 -8.98 -14.37
C GLY A 209 -10.87 -9.74 -13.06
N LEU A 210 -11.05 -11.04 -13.17
CA LEU A 210 -10.73 -12.03 -12.15
C LEU A 210 -9.34 -12.58 -12.47
N LYS A 211 -8.47 -12.65 -11.48
CA LYS A 211 -7.12 -13.22 -11.65
C LYS A 211 -7.20 -14.72 -11.81
N SER A 212 -6.28 -15.26 -12.62
CA SER A 212 -6.08 -16.71 -12.74
C SER A 212 -5.59 -17.31 -11.41
N ASP A 213 -5.75 -18.63 -11.25
CA ASP A 213 -5.34 -19.32 -10.04
C ASP A 213 -3.86 -19.14 -9.70
N ASN A 214 -3.01 -18.96 -10.72
CA ASN A 214 -1.57 -18.74 -10.53
C ASN A 214 -1.23 -17.32 -10.06
N GLU A 215 -2.12 -16.36 -10.24
CA GLU A 215 -1.93 -14.95 -9.86
C GLU A 215 -2.82 -14.54 -8.70
N LYS A 216 -3.69 -15.45 -8.26
CA LYS A 216 -4.58 -15.25 -7.13
C LYS A 216 -3.77 -14.98 -5.87
N PHE A 217 -4.25 -14.07 -5.04
CA PHE A 217 -3.64 -13.82 -3.73
C PHE A 217 -3.69 -15.10 -2.87
N ALA A 218 -2.59 -15.41 -2.21
CA ALA A 218 -2.49 -16.60 -1.36
C ALA A 218 -3.57 -16.58 -0.27
N GLY A 219 -4.38 -17.65 -0.21
CA GLY A 219 -5.48 -17.78 0.74
C GLY A 219 -6.80 -17.13 0.32
N ALA A 220 -6.85 -16.40 -0.81
CA ALA A 220 -8.10 -15.85 -1.32
C ALA A 220 -8.88 -16.89 -2.14
N GLU A 221 -10.20 -16.91 -2.01
CA GLU A 221 -11.07 -17.68 -2.91
C GLU A 221 -11.06 -17.07 -4.32
N ASP A 222 -11.27 -15.76 -4.40
CA ASP A 222 -11.23 -14.98 -5.62
C ASP A 222 -10.32 -13.76 -5.46
N THR A 223 -9.72 -13.30 -6.56
CA THR A 223 -8.96 -12.05 -6.59
C THR A 223 -9.40 -11.25 -7.81
N TYR A 224 -10.11 -10.16 -7.57
CA TYR A 224 -10.50 -9.23 -8.64
C TYR A 224 -9.47 -8.13 -8.77
N CYS A 225 -9.30 -7.60 -9.98
CA CYS A 225 -8.35 -6.52 -10.24
C CYS A 225 -8.87 -5.53 -11.29
N VAL A 226 -8.33 -4.34 -11.23
CA VAL A 226 -8.31 -3.39 -12.35
C VAL A 226 -6.87 -3.27 -12.83
N GLU A 227 -6.66 -3.39 -14.13
CA GLU A 227 -5.33 -3.35 -14.73
C GLU A 227 -5.26 -2.24 -15.77
N ALA A 228 -4.19 -1.47 -15.73
CA ALA A 228 -3.91 -0.43 -16.70
C ALA A 228 -2.58 -0.72 -17.41
N LEU A 229 -2.58 -0.50 -18.72
CA LEU A 229 -1.35 -0.55 -19.48
C LEU A 229 -0.55 0.74 -19.26
N MET A 230 0.56 0.63 -18.56
CA MET A 230 1.47 1.75 -18.36
C MET A 230 2.57 1.71 -19.42
N PRO A 231 2.90 2.85 -20.07
CA PRO A 231 3.94 2.89 -21.11
C PRO A 231 5.38 2.80 -20.55
N VAL A 232 5.55 2.15 -19.42
CA VAL A 232 6.83 1.91 -18.75
C VAL A 232 7.07 0.43 -18.78
N SER A 233 7.79 -0.05 -19.78
CA SER A 233 8.25 -1.42 -19.94
C SER A 233 7.78 -2.40 -18.86
N TYR A 234 6.73 -3.19 -19.13
CA TYR A 234 6.32 -4.41 -18.41
C TYR A 234 5.77 -4.25 -16.98
N THR A 235 5.32 -3.08 -16.54
CA THR A 235 4.63 -2.98 -15.26
C THR A 235 3.13 -2.79 -15.48
N HIS A 236 2.38 -3.84 -15.18
CA HIS A 236 0.95 -3.72 -14.95
C HIS A 236 0.74 -3.02 -13.62
N LEU A 237 -0.04 -1.95 -13.58
CA LEU A 237 -0.55 -1.41 -12.32
C LEU A 237 -1.71 -2.31 -11.90
N THR A 238 -1.45 -3.27 -11.03
CA THR A 238 -2.48 -4.09 -10.44
C THR A 238 -2.92 -3.44 -9.15
N LEU A 239 -4.19 -3.06 -9.06
CA LEU A 239 -4.84 -2.74 -7.79
C LEU A 239 -5.56 -4.02 -7.34
N PRO A 240 -4.98 -4.85 -6.46
CA PRO A 240 -5.65 -6.04 -6.01
C PRO A 240 -6.82 -5.63 -5.11
N THR A 241 -8.02 -6.02 -5.50
CA THR A 241 -9.15 -6.10 -4.59
C THR A 241 -9.23 -7.53 -4.11
N THR A 242 -8.86 -7.79 -2.87
CA THR A 242 -8.90 -9.12 -2.30
C THR A 242 -10.05 -9.17 -1.32
N PRO A 243 -11.12 -9.95 -1.57
CA PRO A 243 -12.01 -10.31 -0.49
C PRO A 243 -11.30 -11.35 0.38
N TYR A 244 -11.13 -11.04 1.65
CA TYR A 244 -10.87 -12.05 2.66
C TYR A 244 -12.23 -12.46 3.22
N VAL A 245 -12.49 -13.75 3.20
CA VAL A 245 -13.59 -14.36 3.93
C VAL A 245 -13.10 -14.78 5.31
#